data_d97f9336a48b202ea925e4bb50813a8a
#
_entry.id   d97f9336a48b202ea925e4bb50813a8a
#
_cell.length_a   1.000
_cell.length_b   1.000
_cell.length_c   1.000
_cell.angle_alpha   90.00
_cell.angle_beta   90.00
_cell.angle_gamma   90.00
#
_symmetry.space_group_name_H-M   'P 1'
#
loop_
_entity.id
_entity.type
_entity.pdbx_description
1 polymer ?
#
loop_
_entity_poly.entity_id
_entity_poly.type
_entity_poly.pdbx_seq_one_letter_code
_entity_poly.pdbx_strand_id
1 'polypeptide(L)'
;MLVQWSKKVSLTSVKPGKEMVVRHYCESLFFGTNLPESTPLLRILDIGSGAGFPGVPMAILRPEWRILLVESVQRKAVFLRESTRHLANVTVQGKRAEDLSEGGDWIVSRAVDPREVLQNVPRLAPRVGLMLGEDDFSELRQLPNIAWHAPVRLPWGDRRLCVYGEYVSRGT
;
A
#
# COMPACT_ATOMS: atom_id res chain seq x y z
N MET A 1 19.36 7.04 -2.52
CA MET A 1 19.00 6.75 -1.11
C MET A 1 18.62 5.28 -0.90
N LEU A 2 17.59 4.73 -1.56
CA LEU A 2 17.13 3.33 -1.38
C LEU A 2 18.27 2.30 -1.44
N VAL A 3 19.08 2.30 -2.51
CA VAL A 3 20.20 1.35 -2.70
C VAL A 3 21.26 1.44 -1.59
N GLN A 4 21.55 2.65 -1.11
CA GLN A 4 22.53 2.85 -0.04
C GLN A 4 22.02 2.33 1.31
N TRP A 5 20.75 2.58 1.62
CA TRP A 5 20.12 2.10 2.85
C TRP A 5 19.87 0.60 2.84
N SER A 6 19.55 0.01 1.69
CA SER A 6 19.37 -1.45 1.56
C SER A 6 20.60 -2.27 1.93
N LYS A 7 21.80 -1.64 1.93
CA LYS A 7 23.04 -2.27 2.43
C LYS A 7 23.06 -2.41 3.97
N LYS A 8 22.30 -1.58 4.68
CA LYS A 8 22.28 -1.51 6.16
C LYS A 8 20.97 -2.03 6.76
N VAL A 9 19.88 -1.91 6.01
CA VAL A 9 18.53 -2.31 6.41
C VAL A 9 17.92 -3.07 5.25
N SER A 10 17.39 -4.27 5.49
CA SER A 10 16.73 -5.08 4.45
C SER A 10 15.42 -4.41 3.99
N LEU A 11 15.53 -3.43 3.10
CA LEU A 11 14.41 -2.67 2.58
C LEU A 11 13.72 -3.39 1.42
N THR A 12 14.49 -4.09 0.59
CA THR A 12 14.00 -4.82 -0.57
C THR A 12 14.92 -5.99 -0.91
N SER A 13 14.34 -7.06 -1.41
CA SER A 13 15.08 -8.21 -1.98
C SER A 13 15.38 -8.02 -3.47
N VAL A 14 14.78 -7.03 -4.13
CA VAL A 14 14.97 -6.76 -5.56
C VAL A 14 16.31 -6.07 -5.78
N LYS A 15 17.11 -6.63 -6.70
CA LYS A 15 18.42 -6.07 -7.04
C LYS A 15 18.28 -4.69 -7.72
N PRO A 16 19.25 -3.78 -7.49
CA PRO A 16 19.29 -2.50 -8.20
C PRO A 16 19.33 -2.70 -9.73
N GLY A 17 18.55 -1.88 -10.45
CA GLY A 17 18.49 -1.94 -11.91
C GLY A 17 17.07 -1.81 -12.44
N LYS A 18 16.86 -2.21 -13.69
CA LYS A 18 15.57 -2.12 -14.39
C LYS A 18 14.45 -2.82 -13.62
N GLU A 19 14.73 -4.00 -13.06
CA GLU A 19 13.74 -4.77 -12.29
C GLU A 19 13.25 -3.99 -11.06
N MET A 20 14.14 -3.32 -10.33
CA MET A 20 13.76 -2.48 -9.20
C MET A 20 12.84 -1.32 -9.63
N VAL A 21 13.13 -0.68 -10.76
CA VAL A 21 12.30 0.41 -11.28
C VAL A 21 10.90 -0.13 -11.61
N VAL A 22 10.82 -1.20 -12.36
CA VAL A 22 9.53 -1.79 -12.75
C VAL A 22 8.76 -2.26 -11.53
N ARG A 23 9.35 -3.12 -10.70
CA ARG A 23 8.65 -3.74 -9.57
C ARG A 23 8.28 -2.79 -8.44
N HIS A 24 9.04 -1.74 -8.24
CA HIS A 24 8.75 -0.82 -7.14
C HIS A 24 8.02 0.44 -7.62
N TYR A 25 8.59 1.14 -8.60
CA TYR A 25 8.03 2.44 -9.01
C TYR A 25 6.88 2.27 -10.02
N CYS A 26 7.10 1.56 -11.12
CA CYS A 26 6.06 1.44 -12.15
C CYS A 26 4.81 0.72 -11.62
N GLU A 27 4.97 -0.36 -10.87
CA GLU A 27 3.83 -1.06 -10.28
C GLU A 27 3.07 -0.17 -9.28
N SER A 28 3.77 0.58 -8.44
CA SER A 28 3.12 1.47 -7.47
C SER A 28 2.40 2.65 -8.14
N LEU A 29 2.98 3.21 -9.19
CA LEU A 29 2.33 4.26 -10.00
C LEU A 29 1.09 3.70 -10.72
N PHE A 30 1.21 2.54 -11.34
CA PHE A 30 0.09 1.86 -11.98
C PHE A 30 -1.05 1.57 -10.99
N PHE A 31 -0.70 1.08 -9.80
CA PHE A 31 -1.66 0.85 -8.72
C PHE A 31 -2.39 2.14 -8.32
N GLY A 32 -1.66 3.23 -8.07
CA GLY A 32 -2.27 4.51 -7.71
C GLY A 32 -3.11 5.14 -8.82
N THR A 33 -2.74 4.92 -10.10
CA THR A 33 -3.52 5.40 -11.25
C THR A 33 -4.84 4.67 -11.41
N ASN A 34 -4.91 3.40 -11.03
CA ASN A 34 -6.11 2.56 -11.15
C ASN A 34 -6.95 2.53 -9.86
N LEU A 35 -6.60 3.31 -8.83
CA LEU A 35 -7.43 3.38 -7.62
C LEU A 35 -8.82 3.92 -7.98
N PRO A 36 -9.91 3.16 -7.71
CA PRO A 36 -11.26 3.55 -8.12
C PRO A 36 -11.79 4.68 -7.21
N GLU A 37 -11.48 5.91 -7.57
CA GLU A 37 -11.85 7.08 -6.78
C GLU A 37 -12.17 8.29 -7.65
N SER A 38 -13.21 9.01 -7.26
CA SER A 38 -13.64 10.26 -7.90
C SER A 38 -13.31 11.52 -7.08
N THR A 39 -12.90 11.35 -5.84
CA THR A 39 -12.62 12.47 -4.91
C THR A 39 -11.17 12.92 -5.04
N PRO A 40 -10.90 14.22 -5.21
CA PRO A 40 -9.54 14.71 -5.35
C PRO A 40 -8.73 14.64 -4.06
N LEU A 41 -9.38 14.64 -2.89
CA LEU A 41 -8.73 14.64 -1.59
C LEU A 41 -8.93 13.29 -0.90
N LEU A 42 -7.88 12.49 -0.83
CA LEU A 42 -7.89 11.20 -0.15
C LEU A 42 -6.88 11.16 0.99
N ARG A 43 -7.27 10.46 2.06
CA ARG A 43 -6.35 10.01 3.10
C ARG A 43 -6.12 8.51 2.95
N ILE A 44 -4.89 8.13 2.63
CA ILE A 44 -4.49 6.75 2.35
C ILE A 44 -3.50 6.27 3.40
N LEU A 45 -3.76 5.08 3.96
CA LEU A 45 -2.89 4.40 4.89
C LEU A 45 -2.15 3.28 4.15
N ASP A 46 -0.84 3.40 4.00
CA ASP A 46 0.03 2.36 3.43
C ASP A 46 0.53 1.47 4.57
N ILE A 47 -0.10 0.30 4.75
CA ILE A 47 0.21 -0.63 5.85
C ILE A 47 1.34 -1.56 5.43
N GLY A 48 2.40 -1.59 6.27
CA GLY A 48 3.63 -2.33 5.98
C GLY A 48 4.43 -1.67 4.86
N SER A 49 4.57 -0.35 4.91
CA SER A 49 5.17 0.47 3.83
C SER A 49 6.58 0.03 3.43
N GLY A 50 7.34 -0.61 4.30
CA GLY A 50 8.67 -1.14 4.02
C GLY A 50 9.65 -0.09 3.51
N ALA A 51 9.97 -0.17 2.21
CA ALA A 51 10.78 0.82 1.53
C ALA A 51 9.97 2.01 0.96
N GLY A 52 8.70 2.14 1.32
CA GLY A 52 7.79 3.21 0.89
C GLY A 52 6.93 2.85 -0.33
N PHE A 53 6.69 1.57 -0.58
CA PHE A 53 5.91 1.11 -1.74
C PHE A 53 4.64 0.36 -1.31
N PRO A 54 3.47 0.79 -1.80
CA PRO A 54 3.25 1.75 -2.90
C PRO A 54 3.15 3.23 -2.48
N GLY A 55 3.09 3.57 -1.20
CA GLY A 55 2.71 4.89 -0.70
C GLY A 55 3.52 6.07 -1.23
N VAL A 56 4.85 5.99 -1.28
CA VAL A 56 5.69 7.11 -1.73
C VAL A 56 5.48 7.45 -3.21
N PRO A 57 5.49 6.50 -4.16
CA PRO A 57 5.13 6.80 -5.54
C PRO A 57 3.71 7.37 -5.70
N MET A 58 2.75 6.89 -4.90
CA MET A 58 1.38 7.43 -4.90
C MET A 58 1.35 8.88 -4.41
N ALA A 59 2.11 9.22 -3.36
CA ALA A 59 2.22 10.59 -2.86
C ALA A 59 2.81 11.57 -3.89
N ILE A 60 3.74 11.09 -4.70
CA ILE A 60 4.34 11.89 -5.79
C ILE A 60 3.36 12.03 -6.96
N LEU A 61 2.65 10.95 -7.29
CA LEU A 61 1.66 10.93 -8.38
C LEU A 61 0.46 11.84 -8.09
N ARG A 62 0.05 11.91 -6.82
CA ARG A 62 -1.13 12.64 -6.33
C ARG A 62 -0.74 13.53 -5.16
N PRO A 63 -0.17 14.71 -5.39
CA PRO A 63 0.25 15.62 -4.31
C PRO A 63 -0.90 16.09 -3.43
N GLU A 64 -2.13 16.04 -3.92
CA GLU A 64 -3.35 16.36 -3.20
C GLU A 64 -3.79 15.29 -2.19
N TRP A 65 -3.30 14.06 -2.31
CA TRP A 65 -3.59 12.98 -1.36
C TRP A 65 -2.71 13.10 -0.12
N ARG A 66 -3.24 12.71 1.03
CA ARG A 66 -2.48 12.58 2.28
C ARG A 66 -2.14 11.12 2.50
N ILE A 67 -0.85 10.80 2.49
CA ILE A 67 -0.37 9.44 2.66
C ILE A 67 0.22 9.26 4.05
N LEU A 68 -0.32 8.29 4.79
CA LEU A 68 0.23 7.82 6.05
C LEU A 68 0.97 6.51 5.82
N LEU A 69 2.30 6.55 5.92
CA LEU A 69 3.14 5.35 5.85
C LEU A 69 3.22 4.69 7.23
N VAL A 70 2.80 3.45 7.33
CA VAL A 70 2.75 2.68 8.58
C VAL A 70 3.74 1.53 8.50
N GLU A 71 4.78 1.56 9.35
CA GLU A 71 5.85 0.56 9.34
C GLU A 71 6.27 0.24 10.78
N SER A 72 6.13 -1.02 11.18
CA SER A 72 6.42 -1.46 12.55
C SER A 72 7.92 -1.57 12.86
N VAL A 73 8.74 -1.84 11.84
CA VAL A 73 10.19 -1.96 12.01
C VAL A 73 10.83 -0.58 12.09
N GLN A 74 11.30 -0.18 13.27
CA GLN A 74 11.80 1.17 13.56
C GLN A 74 12.88 1.66 12.58
N ARG A 75 13.83 0.78 12.19
CA ARG A 75 14.90 1.14 11.24
C ARG A 75 14.33 1.50 9.86
N LYS A 76 13.26 0.82 9.41
CA LYS A 76 12.57 1.15 8.16
C LYS A 76 11.75 2.44 8.31
N ALA A 77 11.09 2.64 9.45
CA ALA A 77 10.36 3.89 9.73
C ALA A 77 11.30 5.11 9.75
N VAL A 78 12.51 4.98 10.28
CA VAL A 78 13.55 6.04 10.19
C VAL A 78 13.92 6.31 8.73
N PHE A 79 14.18 5.26 7.94
CA PHE A 79 14.44 5.42 6.51
C PHE A 79 13.30 6.18 5.80
N LEU A 80 12.05 5.82 6.09
CA LEU A 80 10.88 6.46 5.49
C LEU A 80 10.84 7.96 5.82
N ARG A 81 11.02 8.34 7.10
CA ARG A 81 11.06 9.75 7.51
C ARG A 81 12.13 10.53 6.77
N GLU A 82 13.34 9.98 6.68
CA GLU A 82 14.45 10.63 5.98
C GLU A 82 14.21 10.73 4.47
N SER A 83 13.67 9.69 3.85
CA SER A 83 13.44 9.66 2.40
C SER A 83 12.27 10.51 1.95
N THR A 84 11.30 10.78 2.83
CA THR A 84 10.07 11.52 2.50
C THR A 84 9.99 12.91 3.12
N ARG A 85 11.01 13.38 3.85
CA ARG A 85 11.01 14.68 4.55
C ARG A 85 10.68 15.90 3.67
N HIS A 86 10.85 15.77 2.36
CA HIS A 86 10.55 16.80 1.37
C HIS A 86 9.13 16.71 0.79
N LEU A 87 8.37 15.66 1.14
CA LEU A 87 6.99 15.45 0.70
C LEU A 87 6.02 15.93 1.78
N ALA A 88 5.43 17.10 1.56
CA ALA A 88 4.54 17.74 2.53
C ALA A 88 3.24 16.96 2.80
N ASN A 89 2.87 16.06 1.88
CA ASN A 89 1.67 15.24 1.93
C ASN A 89 1.91 13.83 2.50
N VAL A 90 3.11 13.56 3.04
CA VAL A 90 3.47 12.26 3.63
C VAL A 90 3.74 12.39 5.12
N THR A 91 3.17 11.49 5.91
CA THR A 91 3.50 11.28 7.32
C THR A 91 3.93 9.84 7.56
N VAL A 92 4.74 9.58 8.60
CA VAL A 92 5.26 8.24 8.91
C VAL A 92 4.97 7.88 10.36
N GLN A 93 4.28 6.77 10.55
CA GLN A 93 4.03 6.16 11.87
C GLN A 93 4.87 4.89 12.04
N GLY A 94 5.78 4.91 13.03
CA GLY A 94 6.63 3.76 13.39
C GLY A 94 5.93 2.84 14.37
N LYS A 95 4.80 2.22 13.98
CA LYS A 95 4.00 1.32 14.82
C LYS A 95 3.24 0.28 13.99
N ARG A 96 2.58 -0.66 14.65
CA ARG A 96 1.71 -1.62 13.99
C ARG A 96 0.38 -0.96 13.60
N ALA A 97 -0.30 -1.55 12.61
CA ALA A 97 -1.61 -1.06 12.19
C ALA A 97 -2.66 -1.13 13.30
N GLU A 98 -2.57 -2.13 14.17
CA GLU A 98 -3.46 -2.33 15.31
C GLU A 98 -3.40 -1.17 16.32
N ASP A 99 -2.23 -0.52 16.44
CA ASP A 99 -1.97 0.57 17.37
C ASP A 99 -2.36 1.95 16.82
N LEU A 100 -2.89 2.01 15.58
CA LEU A 100 -3.36 3.26 15.00
C LEU A 100 -4.71 3.66 15.58
N SER A 101 -4.81 4.92 15.97
CA SER A 101 -6.06 5.55 16.42
C SER A 101 -6.75 6.38 15.34
N GLU A 102 -6.05 6.66 14.26
CA GLU A 102 -6.53 7.49 13.15
C GLU A 102 -6.74 6.66 11.89
N GLY A 103 -7.86 6.91 11.22
CA GLY A 103 -8.24 6.23 9.99
C GLY A 103 -8.08 7.10 8.74
N GLY A 104 -8.53 6.58 7.62
CA GLY A 104 -8.53 7.23 6.33
C GLY A 104 -9.64 6.72 5.41
N ASP A 105 -9.50 7.01 4.13
CA ASP A 105 -10.43 6.59 3.09
C ASP A 105 -10.08 5.21 2.52
N TRP A 106 -8.79 4.94 2.44
CA TRP A 106 -8.23 3.70 1.91
C TRP A 106 -7.12 3.15 2.78
N ILE A 107 -7.10 1.83 2.95
CA ILE A 107 -5.91 1.07 3.28
C ILE A 107 -5.31 0.58 1.97
N VAL A 108 -4.00 0.76 1.78
CA VAL A 108 -3.25 0.13 0.70
C VAL A 108 -2.12 -0.70 1.29
N SER A 109 -1.74 -1.77 0.59
CA SER A 109 -0.63 -2.60 1.03
C SER A 109 -0.02 -3.41 -0.10
N ARG A 110 1.26 -3.75 0.07
CA ARG A 110 2.00 -4.67 -0.77
C ARG A 110 2.95 -5.52 0.08
N ALA A 111 2.99 -6.83 -0.21
CA ALA A 111 3.91 -7.78 0.45
C ALA A 111 3.72 -7.95 1.97
N VAL A 112 2.57 -7.56 2.51
CA VAL A 112 2.07 -7.96 3.83
C VAL A 112 1.03 -9.05 3.62
N ASP A 113 0.85 -9.95 4.57
CA ASP A 113 -0.23 -10.93 4.50
C ASP A 113 -1.57 -10.19 4.32
N PRO A 114 -2.28 -10.42 3.21
CA PRO A 114 -3.53 -9.71 2.94
C PRO A 114 -4.58 -9.89 4.04
N ARG A 115 -4.58 -11.02 4.73
CA ARG A 115 -5.53 -11.30 5.83
C ARG A 115 -5.25 -10.41 7.04
N GLU A 116 -3.97 -10.16 7.36
CA GLU A 116 -3.60 -9.20 8.41
C GLU A 116 -4.02 -7.77 8.04
N VAL A 117 -3.89 -7.40 6.79
CA VAL A 117 -4.35 -6.08 6.30
C VAL A 117 -5.86 -5.95 6.45
N LEU A 118 -6.61 -6.96 6.02
CA LEU A 118 -8.09 -6.95 6.05
C LEU A 118 -8.68 -6.91 7.47
N GLN A 119 -7.97 -7.38 8.49
CA GLN A 119 -8.39 -7.24 9.90
C GLN A 119 -8.54 -5.77 10.34
N ASN A 120 -7.90 -4.85 9.65
CA ASN A 120 -7.97 -3.42 9.92
C ASN A 120 -9.11 -2.70 9.18
N VAL A 121 -9.84 -3.41 8.31
CA VAL A 121 -11.03 -2.92 7.62
C VAL A 121 -12.27 -3.40 8.39
N PRO A 122 -13.26 -2.57 8.73
CA PRO A 122 -13.42 -1.16 8.43
C PRO A 122 -12.81 -0.20 9.49
N ARG A 123 -12.18 -0.72 10.53
CA ARG A 123 -11.72 0.09 11.68
C ARG A 123 -10.87 1.30 11.27
N LEU A 124 -9.94 1.11 10.34
CA LEU A 124 -9.05 2.18 9.86
C LEU A 124 -9.54 2.85 8.57
N ALA A 125 -10.18 2.09 7.68
CA ALA A 125 -10.77 2.64 6.47
C ALA A 125 -11.84 1.70 5.91
N PRO A 126 -12.86 2.23 5.22
CA PRO A 126 -13.89 1.40 4.60
C PRO A 126 -13.42 0.70 3.32
N ARG A 127 -12.33 1.13 2.73
CA ARG A 127 -11.83 0.65 1.43
C ARG A 127 -10.42 0.11 1.51
N VAL A 128 -10.11 -0.86 0.68
CA VAL A 128 -8.82 -1.54 0.64
C VAL A 128 -8.32 -1.74 -0.77
N GLY A 129 -7.04 -1.49 -0.99
CA GLY A 129 -6.33 -1.78 -2.24
C GLY A 129 -5.10 -2.64 -1.95
N LEU A 130 -4.94 -3.74 -2.69
CA LEU A 130 -3.85 -4.68 -2.49
C LEU A 130 -3.13 -4.98 -3.82
N MET A 131 -1.82 -5.14 -3.73
CA MET A 131 -0.97 -5.64 -4.82
C MET A 131 -0.52 -7.06 -4.47
N LEU A 132 -1.05 -8.06 -5.17
CA LEU A 132 -0.86 -9.48 -4.82
C LEU A 132 -0.86 -10.39 -6.05
N GLY A 133 -0.66 -11.69 -5.85
CA GLY A 133 -0.77 -12.71 -6.89
C GLY A 133 -2.22 -13.14 -7.17
N GLU A 134 -2.43 -13.78 -8.31
CA GLU A 134 -3.76 -14.32 -8.69
C GLU A 134 -4.24 -15.38 -7.71
N ASP A 135 -3.34 -16.23 -7.23
CA ASP A 135 -3.68 -17.32 -6.33
C ASP A 135 -4.16 -16.76 -4.97
N ASP A 136 -3.43 -15.77 -4.43
CA ASP A 136 -3.82 -15.08 -3.20
C ASP A 136 -5.20 -14.41 -3.34
N PHE A 137 -5.46 -13.75 -4.48
CA PHE A 137 -6.75 -13.11 -4.72
C PHE A 137 -7.89 -14.12 -4.83
N SER A 138 -7.64 -15.27 -5.42
CA SER A 138 -8.66 -16.33 -5.55
C SER A 138 -9.17 -16.81 -4.20
N GLU A 139 -8.33 -16.80 -3.17
CA GLU A 139 -8.73 -17.09 -1.79
C GLU A 139 -9.45 -15.90 -1.14
N LEU A 140 -8.90 -14.69 -1.28
CA LEU A 140 -9.42 -13.50 -0.62
C LEU A 140 -10.82 -13.10 -1.12
N ARG A 141 -11.10 -13.28 -2.41
CA ARG A 141 -12.40 -12.91 -3.00
C ARG A 141 -13.58 -13.68 -2.42
N GLN A 142 -13.32 -14.76 -1.70
CA GLN A 142 -14.35 -15.54 -1.02
C GLN A 142 -14.69 -14.99 0.36
N LEU A 143 -13.92 -14.04 0.88
CA LEU A 143 -14.21 -13.44 2.19
C LEU A 143 -15.49 -12.59 2.13
N PRO A 144 -16.40 -12.78 3.10
CA PRO A 144 -17.77 -12.33 2.95
C PRO A 144 -17.99 -10.81 3.13
N ASN A 145 -17.05 -10.08 3.66
CA ASN A 145 -17.28 -8.70 4.11
C ASN A 145 -16.61 -7.65 3.20
N ILE A 146 -16.08 -8.06 2.05
CA ILE A 146 -15.48 -7.16 1.08
C ILE A 146 -16.15 -7.36 -0.28
N ALA A 147 -16.71 -6.30 -0.82
CA ALA A 147 -17.14 -6.24 -2.21
C ALA A 147 -15.95 -5.86 -3.09
N TRP A 148 -15.43 -6.82 -3.83
CA TRP A 148 -14.28 -6.60 -4.70
C TRP A 148 -14.68 -6.07 -6.06
N HIS A 149 -13.99 -5.05 -6.55
CA HIS A 149 -14.04 -4.63 -7.94
C HIS A 149 -13.38 -5.68 -8.87
N ALA A 150 -13.56 -5.53 -10.17
CA ALA A 150 -12.83 -6.33 -11.14
C ALA A 150 -11.31 -6.14 -10.96
N PRO A 151 -10.53 -7.22 -10.84
CA PRO A 151 -9.09 -7.11 -10.63
C PRO A 151 -8.41 -6.52 -11.87
N VAL A 152 -7.42 -5.66 -11.66
CA VAL A 152 -6.62 -5.05 -12.72
C VAL A 152 -5.29 -5.77 -12.81
N ARG A 153 -5.01 -6.42 -13.95
CA ARG A 153 -3.75 -7.13 -14.19
C ARG A 153 -2.63 -6.14 -14.48
N LEU A 154 -1.46 -6.34 -13.87
CA LEU A 154 -0.26 -5.58 -14.24
C LEU A 154 0.18 -5.94 -15.66
N PRO A 155 0.41 -4.96 -16.56
CA PRO A 155 0.72 -5.24 -17.97
C PRO A 155 2.08 -5.92 -18.19
N TRP A 156 2.96 -5.88 -17.21
CA TRP A 156 4.32 -6.45 -17.24
C TRP A 156 4.59 -7.43 -16.09
N GLY A 157 3.59 -7.75 -15.32
CA GLY A 157 3.73 -8.62 -14.14
C GLY A 157 3.20 -10.02 -14.43
N ASP A 158 4.00 -11.02 -14.10
CA ASP A 158 3.57 -12.41 -14.18
C ASP A 158 2.52 -12.70 -13.10
N ARG A 159 1.27 -12.91 -13.49
CA ARG A 159 0.16 -13.28 -12.60
C ARG A 159 -0.04 -12.34 -11.40
N ARG A 160 0.27 -11.05 -11.56
CA ARG A 160 0.15 -10.03 -10.52
C ARG A 160 -1.01 -9.10 -10.78
N LEU A 161 -1.74 -8.80 -9.71
CA LEU A 161 -2.98 -8.02 -9.72
C LEU A 161 -2.88 -6.80 -8.80
N CYS A 162 -3.56 -5.74 -9.22
CA CYS A 162 -4.07 -4.69 -8.36
C CYS A 162 -5.53 -4.99 -8.09
N VAL A 163 -5.90 -5.16 -6.83
CA VAL A 163 -7.27 -5.44 -6.42
C VAL A 163 -7.77 -4.37 -5.46
N TYR A 164 -9.01 -3.98 -5.62
CA TYR A 164 -9.66 -2.93 -4.84
C TYR A 164 -10.99 -3.43 -4.34
N GLY A 165 -11.34 -3.09 -3.10
CA GLY A 165 -12.58 -3.53 -2.50
C GLY A 165 -13.10 -2.58 -1.44
N GLU A 166 -14.38 -2.71 -1.14
CA GLU A 166 -15.07 -1.93 -0.14
C GLU A 166 -15.70 -2.85 0.92
N TYR A 167 -15.63 -2.41 2.16
CA TYR A 167 -16.29 -3.12 3.24
C TYR A 167 -17.81 -3.03 3.09
N VAL A 168 -18.47 -4.18 3.17
CA VAL A 168 -19.92 -4.28 3.19
C VAL A 168 -20.36 -4.86 4.54
N SER A 169 -21.04 -4.05 5.36
CA SER A 169 -21.69 -4.58 6.55
C SER A 169 -22.81 -5.51 6.11
N ARG A 170 -22.82 -6.75 6.61
CA ARG A 170 -24.04 -7.57 6.49
C ARG A 170 -25.11 -6.88 7.33
N GLY A 171 -26.15 -6.39 6.70
CA GLY A 171 -27.34 -5.98 7.41
C GLY A 171 -27.81 -7.12 8.32
N THR A 172 -27.97 -6.84 9.58
CA THR A 172 -28.67 -7.69 10.55
C THR A 172 -30.13 -7.85 10.17
#